data_eef3351c7ee0ef956e5d4da65abe640d
#
_entry.id   eef3351c7ee0ef956e5d4da65abe640d
#
_cell.length_a   1.000
_cell.length_b   1.000
_cell.length_c   1.000
_cell.angle_alpha   90.00
_cell.angle_beta   90.00
_cell.angle_gamma   90.00
#
_symmetry.space_group_name_H-M   'P 1'
#
loop_
_entity.id
_entity.type
_entity.pdbx_description
1 polymer ?
#
loop_
_entity_poly.entity_id
_entity_poly.type
_entity_poly.pdbx_seq_one_letter_code
_entity_poly.pdbx_strand_id
1 'polypeptide(L)'
;MYEIKAYVREVMAEHVVDALAKVKGVASIAVVSLNEFGHLVGDESPLEKVKMVKLEVDVATDDVAGEVVELIVRTGRTQDGHPGDGKVLVSRLVRAVRIDDGATDESALQPASNQRFS
;
A
#
# COMPACT_ATOMS: atom_id res chain seq x y z
N MET A 1 3.56 -13.47 6.13
CA MET A 1 3.10 -12.08 6.37
C MET A 1 3.95 -11.11 5.58
N TYR A 2 3.34 -10.10 5.03
CA TYR A 2 4.02 -9.15 4.15
C TYR A 2 3.56 -7.74 4.43
N GLU A 3 4.49 -6.80 4.35
CA GLU A 3 4.19 -5.37 4.36
C GLU A 3 4.37 -4.84 2.94
N ILE A 4 3.36 -4.15 2.44
CA ILE A 4 3.37 -3.55 1.12
C ILE A 4 3.34 -2.04 1.31
N LYS A 5 4.37 -1.37 0.79
CA LYS A 5 4.45 0.08 0.76
C LYS A 5 4.33 0.52 -0.68
N ALA A 6 3.42 1.43 -0.95
CA ALA A 6 3.24 1.95 -2.29
C ALA A 6 3.34 3.47 -2.26
N TYR A 7 4.13 4.01 -3.18
CA TYR A 7 4.19 5.45 -3.42
C TYR A 7 3.42 5.70 -4.70
N VAL A 8 2.29 6.38 -4.60
CA VAL A 8 1.42 6.68 -5.74
C VAL A 8 1.23 8.18 -5.85
N ARG A 9 0.87 8.67 -7.03
CA ARG A 9 0.55 10.11 -7.20
C ARG A 9 -0.65 10.46 -6.33
N GLU A 10 -0.61 11.63 -5.71
CA GLU A 10 -1.72 12.11 -4.88
C GLU A 10 -3.05 12.06 -5.62
N VAL A 11 -3.07 12.44 -6.90
CA VAL A 11 -4.29 12.44 -7.72
C VAL A 11 -4.85 11.04 -7.96
N MET A 12 -4.06 9.99 -7.78
CA MET A 12 -4.48 8.60 -7.96
C MET A 12 -4.79 7.91 -6.63
N ALA A 13 -4.44 8.51 -5.50
CA ALA A 13 -4.48 7.84 -4.19
C ALA A 13 -5.88 7.35 -3.84
N GLU A 14 -6.90 8.18 -4.02
CA GLU A 14 -8.27 7.80 -3.65
C GLU A 14 -8.76 6.61 -4.49
N HIS A 15 -8.44 6.62 -5.78
CA HIS A 15 -8.78 5.52 -6.68
C HIS A 15 -8.12 4.20 -6.24
N VAL A 16 -6.84 4.27 -5.85
CA VAL A 16 -6.10 3.10 -5.36
C VAL A 16 -6.70 2.60 -4.04
N VAL A 17 -6.97 3.51 -3.10
CA VAL A 17 -7.55 3.15 -1.79
C VAL A 17 -8.91 2.50 -1.97
N ASP A 18 -9.77 3.05 -2.81
CA ASP A 18 -11.10 2.50 -3.06
C ASP A 18 -11.02 1.07 -3.63
N ALA A 19 -10.07 0.83 -4.51
CA ALA A 19 -9.85 -0.49 -5.08
C ALA A 19 -9.33 -1.48 -4.02
N LEU A 20 -8.35 -1.05 -3.21
CA LEU A 20 -7.77 -1.89 -2.14
C LEU A 20 -8.79 -2.25 -1.07
N ALA A 21 -9.72 -1.35 -0.78
CA ALA A 21 -10.75 -1.58 0.24
C ALA A 21 -11.67 -2.76 -0.09
N LYS A 22 -11.71 -3.17 -1.34
CA LYS A 22 -12.54 -4.29 -1.81
C LYS A 22 -11.81 -5.63 -1.78
N VAL A 23 -10.51 -5.63 -1.50
CA VAL A 23 -9.72 -6.86 -1.49
C VAL A 23 -9.92 -7.58 -0.16
N LYS A 24 -10.36 -8.82 -0.23
CA LYS A 24 -10.46 -9.66 0.96
C LYS A 24 -9.05 -9.94 1.50
N GLY A 25 -8.85 -9.69 2.78
CA GLY A 25 -7.53 -9.83 3.41
C GLY A 25 -6.82 -8.52 3.65
N VAL A 26 -7.36 -7.40 3.15
CA VAL A 26 -6.89 -6.05 3.47
C VAL A 26 -7.75 -5.50 4.59
N ALA A 27 -7.21 -5.47 5.81
CA ALA A 27 -7.95 -5.01 6.99
C ALA A 27 -7.88 -3.50 7.17
N SER A 28 -6.76 -2.89 6.78
CA SER A 28 -6.55 -1.45 6.95
C SER A 28 -5.53 -0.95 5.94
N ILE A 29 -5.59 0.35 5.67
CA ILE A 29 -4.68 1.02 4.76
C ILE A 29 -4.23 2.30 5.45
N ALA A 30 -2.92 2.40 5.75
CA ALA A 30 -2.35 3.64 6.28
C ALA A 30 -2.01 4.55 5.11
N VAL A 31 -2.27 5.84 5.27
CA VAL A 31 -2.10 6.83 4.20
C VAL A 31 -1.30 8.01 4.73
N VAL A 32 -0.20 8.33 4.07
CA VAL A 32 0.65 9.47 4.43
C VAL A 32 0.94 10.29 3.18
N SER A 33 0.63 11.58 3.23
CA SER A 33 0.95 12.51 2.14
C SER A 33 2.40 12.96 2.25
N LEU A 34 3.09 13.03 1.12
CA LEU A 34 4.49 13.44 1.08
C LEU A 34 4.84 14.07 -0.27
N ASN A 35 6.02 14.67 -0.35
CA ASN A 35 6.61 15.09 -1.61
C ASN A 35 7.79 14.18 -1.90
N GLU A 36 7.86 13.70 -3.11
CA GLU A 36 8.99 12.89 -3.56
C GLU A 36 9.79 13.68 -4.60
N PHE A 37 11.11 13.72 -4.43
CA PHE A 37 12.01 14.37 -5.36
C PHE A 37 12.77 13.29 -6.13
N GLY A 38 12.74 13.35 -7.44
CA GLY A 38 13.37 12.33 -8.25
C GLY A 38 13.80 12.81 -9.62
N HIS A 39 14.76 12.09 -10.18
CA HIS A 39 15.15 12.21 -11.56
C HIS A 39 14.25 11.25 -12.36
N LEU A 40 13.22 11.77 -12.99
CA LEU A 40 12.17 10.93 -13.58
C LEU A 40 12.57 10.28 -14.91
N VAL A 41 13.48 10.92 -15.64
CA VAL A 41 13.86 10.49 -16.99
C VAL A 41 15.40 10.40 -17.12
N GLY A 42 16.01 9.52 -16.33
CA GLY A 42 17.46 9.32 -16.33
C GLY A 42 18.19 10.15 -15.28
N ASP A 43 19.41 9.73 -14.95
CA ASP A 43 20.18 10.26 -13.83
C ASP A 43 20.56 11.74 -13.98
N GLU A 44 20.63 12.24 -15.20
CA GLU A 44 21.03 13.62 -15.49
C GLU A 44 19.84 14.56 -15.72
N SER A 45 18.61 14.04 -15.65
CA SER A 45 17.42 14.89 -15.74
C SER A 45 17.30 15.76 -14.50
N PRO A 46 16.59 16.89 -14.59
CA PRO A 46 16.34 17.72 -13.40
C PRO A 46 15.66 16.93 -12.29
N LEU A 47 15.98 17.28 -11.06
CA LEU A 47 15.28 16.75 -9.89
C LEU A 47 13.89 17.40 -9.84
N GLU A 48 12.85 16.59 -9.95
CA GLU A 48 11.48 17.08 -9.95
C GLU A 48 10.77 16.71 -8.67
N LYS A 49 9.91 17.60 -8.21
CA LYS A 49 9.07 17.36 -7.02
C LYS A 49 7.69 16.88 -7.48
N VAL A 50 7.27 15.75 -6.96
CA VAL A 50 5.95 15.19 -7.23
C VAL A 50 5.21 14.99 -5.90
N LYS A 51 3.96 15.45 -5.84
CA LYS A 51 3.11 15.17 -4.68
C LYS A 51 2.66 13.73 -4.73
N MET A 52 3.03 12.98 -3.70
CA MET A 52 2.79 11.55 -3.59
C MET A 52 2.03 11.23 -2.32
N VAL A 53 1.48 10.04 -2.30
CA VAL A 53 0.90 9.44 -1.09
C VAL A 53 1.58 8.10 -0.89
N LYS A 54 2.05 7.85 0.33
CA LYS A 54 2.53 6.53 0.71
C LYS A 54 1.37 5.76 1.33
N LEU A 55 1.11 4.59 0.79
CA LEU A 55 0.14 3.65 1.31
C LEU A 55 0.89 2.49 1.97
N GLU A 56 0.43 2.06 3.13
CA GLU A 56 0.98 0.87 3.79
C GLU A 56 -0.16 -0.12 4.04
N VAL A 57 0.05 -1.34 3.57
CA VAL A 57 -0.92 -2.43 3.70
C VAL A 57 -0.18 -3.66 4.17
N ASP A 58 -0.65 -4.26 5.26
CA ASP A 58 -0.08 -5.50 5.78
C ASP A 58 -1.05 -6.64 5.50
N VAL A 59 -0.54 -7.74 4.95
CA VAL A 59 -1.36 -8.88 4.54
C VAL A 59 -0.75 -10.19 5.03
N ALA A 60 -1.61 -11.20 5.22
CA ALA A 60 -1.22 -12.44 5.86
C ALA A 60 -0.51 -13.40 4.89
N THR A 61 -0.89 -13.42 3.61
CA THR A 61 -0.46 -14.46 2.67
C THR A 61 0.20 -13.86 1.44
N ASP A 62 1.01 -14.70 0.78
CA ASP A 62 1.66 -14.36 -0.47
C ASP A 62 0.64 -14.09 -1.59
N ASP A 63 -0.44 -14.87 -1.63
CA ASP A 63 -1.48 -14.70 -2.64
C ASP A 63 -2.15 -13.33 -2.53
N VAL A 64 -2.49 -12.90 -1.33
CA VAL A 64 -3.09 -11.57 -1.11
C VAL A 64 -2.06 -10.48 -1.41
N ALA A 65 -0.80 -10.69 -1.04
CA ALA A 65 0.26 -9.73 -1.36
C ALA A 65 0.38 -9.51 -2.87
N GLY A 66 0.38 -10.60 -3.64
CA GLY A 66 0.43 -10.52 -5.11
C GLY A 66 -0.77 -9.79 -5.70
N GLU A 67 -1.96 -10.08 -5.19
CA GLU A 67 -3.19 -9.41 -5.62
C GLU A 67 -3.15 -7.90 -5.34
N VAL A 68 -2.68 -7.53 -4.14
CA VAL A 68 -2.55 -6.13 -3.75
C VAL A 68 -1.55 -5.40 -4.65
N VAL A 69 -0.39 -5.99 -4.89
CA VAL A 69 0.64 -5.39 -5.75
C VAL A 69 0.10 -5.15 -7.16
N GLU A 70 -0.52 -6.16 -7.77
CA GLU A 70 -1.10 -6.02 -9.11
C GLU A 70 -2.15 -4.92 -9.15
N LEU A 71 -3.01 -4.87 -8.15
CA LEU A 71 -4.08 -3.88 -8.07
C LEU A 71 -3.52 -2.46 -7.94
N ILE A 72 -2.51 -2.27 -7.11
CA ILE A 72 -1.86 -0.94 -6.95
C ILE A 72 -1.21 -0.50 -8.25
N VAL A 73 -0.49 -1.38 -8.92
CA VAL A 73 0.16 -1.04 -10.19
C VAL A 73 -0.87 -0.64 -11.23
N ARG A 74 -1.95 -1.41 -11.34
CA ARG A 74 -3.01 -1.15 -12.32
C ARG A 74 -3.76 0.15 -12.03
N THR A 75 -4.11 0.41 -10.78
CA THR A 75 -4.95 1.55 -10.40
C THR A 75 -4.16 2.83 -10.15
N GLY A 76 -2.88 2.72 -9.82
CA GLY A 76 -2.00 3.88 -9.60
C GLY A 76 -1.34 4.41 -10.86
N ARG A 77 -1.37 3.64 -11.93
CA ARG A 77 -0.76 4.04 -13.21
C ARG A 77 -1.57 5.16 -13.86
N THR A 78 -0.87 6.19 -14.36
CA THR A 78 -1.53 7.24 -15.15
C THR A 78 -1.47 6.84 -16.63
N GLN A 79 -2.63 6.68 -17.25
CA GLN A 79 -2.78 6.19 -18.62
C GLN A 79 -2.01 4.86 -18.83
N ASP A 80 -1.06 4.81 -19.75
CA ASP A 80 -0.25 3.62 -20.02
C ASP A 80 1.02 3.55 -19.20
N GLY A 81 1.19 4.48 -18.28
CA GLY A 81 2.36 4.60 -17.41
C GLY A 81 3.22 5.80 -17.75
N HIS A 82 3.55 6.59 -16.74
CA HIS A 82 4.41 7.76 -16.88
C HIS A 82 5.48 7.75 -15.80
N PRO A 83 6.69 8.22 -16.10
CA PRO A 83 7.70 8.42 -15.06
C PRO A 83 7.13 9.26 -13.92
N GLY A 84 7.36 8.85 -12.69
CA GLY A 84 6.81 9.52 -11.52
C GLY A 84 5.48 8.95 -11.03
N ASP A 85 4.96 7.90 -11.66
CA ASP A 85 3.73 7.24 -11.18
C ASP A 85 3.94 6.55 -9.82
N GLY A 86 5.17 6.22 -9.49
CA GLY A 86 5.49 5.66 -8.19
C GLY A 86 6.06 4.25 -8.25
N LYS A 87 6.00 3.58 -7.11
CA LYS A 87 6.57 2.23 -6.96
C LYS A 87 5.87 1.49 -5.85
N VAL A 88 6.01 0.18 -5.86
CA VAL A 88 5.49 -0.70 -4.82
C VAL A 88 6.65 -1.53 -4.27
N LEU A 89 6.77 -1.56 -2.95
CA LEU A 89 7.79 -2.31 -2.25
C LEU A 89 7.12 -3.36 -1.38
N VAL A 90 7.65 -4.57 -1.40
CA VAL A 90 7.14 -5.68 -0.60
C VAL A 90 8.24 -6.21 0.29
N SER A 91 7.95 -6.34 1.58
CA SER A 91 8.87 -6.94 2.54
C SER A 91 8.15 -7.98 3.38
N ARG A 92 8.91 -8.93 3.92
CA ARG A 92 8.37 -9.93 4.82
C ARG A 92 8.31 -9.37 6.24
N LEU A 93 7.21 -9.64 6.92
CA LEU A 93 7.07 -9.33 8.34
C LEU A 93 7.46 -10.55 9.16
N VAL A 94 8.30 -10.33 10.15
CA VAL A 94 8.73 -11.37 11.09
C VAL A 94 7.68 -11.58 12.17
N ARG A 95 7.00 -10.51 12.58
CA ARG A 95 6.04 -10.54 13.68
C ARG A 95 5.02 -9.41 13.51
N ALA A 96 3.79 -9.69 13.93
CA ALA A 96 2.74 -8.68 14.03
C ALA A 96 1.96 -8.91 15.32
N VAL A 97 1.58 -7.83 16.00
CA VAL A 97 0.76 -7.89 17.21
C VAL A 97 -0.25 -6.77 17.15
N ARG A 98 -1.53 -7.10 17.31
CA ARG A 98 -2.58 -6.08 17.36
C ARG A 98 -2.70 -5.54 18.78
N ILE A 99 -2.71 -4.23 18.91
CA ILE A 99 -2.61 -3.56 20.21
C ILE A 99 -3.85 -3.82 21.09
N ASP A 100 -5.05 -3.76 20.51
CA ASP A 100 -6.29 -3.77 21.31
C ASP A 100 -6.57 -5.12 21.97
N ASP A 101 -6.22 -6.23 21.35
CA ASP A 101 -6.54 -7.56 21.87
C ASP A 101 -5.34 -8.50 21.97
N GLY A 102 -4.16 -8.04 21.54
CA GLY A 102 -2.95 -8.87 21.59
C GLY A 102 -2.93 -9.99 20.57
N ALA A 103 -3.83 -10.00 19.58
CA ALA A 103 -3.79 -10.99 18.51
C ALA A 103 -2.44 -10.93 17.80
N THR A 104 -1.89 -12.12 17.44
CA THR A 104 -0.54 -12.22 16.89
C THR A 104 -0.53 -12.71 15.45
N ASP A 105 0.48 -12.26 14.73
CA ASP A 105 0.85 -12.67 13.39
C ASP A 105 -0.34 -12.56 12.42
N GLU A 106 -0.71 -13.59 11.69
CA GLU A 106 -1.78 -13.53 10.68
C GLU A 106 -3.10 -13.03 11.26
N SER A 107 -3.41 -13.38 12.50
CA SER A 107 -4.62 -12.93 13.18
C SER A 107 -4.60 -11.43 13.46
N ALA A 108 -3.42 -10.85 13.68
CA ALA A 108 -3.25 -9.42 13.90
C ALA A 108 -3.53 -8.60 12.62
N LEU A 109 -3.41 -9.23 11.47
CA LEU A 109 -3.56 -8.57 10.15
C LEU A 109 -4.97 -8.73 9.56
N GLN A 110 -5.90 -9.30 10.31
CA GLN A 110 -7.28 -9.46 9.91
C GLN A 110 -8.19 -8.52 10.70
N PRO A 111 -9.37 -8.19 10.18
CA PRO A 111 -10.32 -7.38 10.94
C PRO A 111 -10.66 -8.05 12.26
N ALA A 112 -10.89 -7.24 13.29
CA ALA A 112 -11.35 -7.74 14.58
C ALA A 112 -12.72 -8.41 14.42
N SER A 113 -12.98 -9.44 15.26
CA SER A 113 -14.28 -10.10 15.28
C SER A 113 -15.37 -9.13 15.77
N ASN A 114 -16.50 -9.09 15.06
CA ASN A 114 -17.66 -8.29 15.48
C ASN A 114 -18.18 -8.71 16.87
N GLN A 115 -17.97 -9.96 17.24
CA GLN A 115 -18.41 -10.48 18.54
C GLN A 115 -17.69 -9.84 19.72
N ARG A 116 -16.50 -9.25 19.50
CA ARG A 116 -15.75 -8.56 20.55
C ARG A 116 -16.48 -7.35 21.10
N PHE A 117 -17.34 -6.75 20.30
CA PHE A 117 -17.98 -5.47 20.60
C PHE A 117 -19.48 -5.59 20.93
N SER A 118 -19.96 -6.82 21.00
CA SER A 118 -21.37 -7.06 21.28
C SER A 118 -21.66 -7.37 22.76
#